data_5d22ca34f7b830d4bf332ff7366b94f8
#
_entry.id   5d22ca34f7b830d4bf332ff7366b94f8
#
_cell.length_a   1.000
_cell.length_b   1.000
_cell.length_c   1.000
_cell.angle_alpha   90.00
_cell.angle_beta   90.00
_cell.angle_gamma   90.00
#
_symmetry.space_group_name_H-M   'P 1'
#
loop_
_entity.id
_entity.type
_entity.pdbx_description
1 polymer ?
#
loop_
_entity_poly.entity_id
_entity_poly.type
_entity_poly.pdbx_seq_one_letter_code
_entity_poly.pdbx_strand_id
1 'polypeptide(L)'
;MTKIAIVGGGPAGVMAGIVAMQNTKNKPNKLVEITIFDKSEPLKTLLCTGGGRCNLSYAESDYKKLVQFFPRGEKFLLSPFSKFGFKDAQEFFLKLGIKTYIQDDNRIFPISNDANDVRCCLLREAEKLGIKFKKVEISGVEKSTGEFSIYDVENNVYKFDKLIIATGGNRLRSKFSGYSLAKSLGHSITDLKPALCGLITIEDWCKKLSGVSLKNIFGKIIFNNKKIISLYGDLLFTHTGISGPLAYKTSSYSAYIDFNLNNPLILEINFMGKAFDDFDKEFLLKINENKKKKILSVLSEYFSKSMARILLDDLGLNSEDLAGNMIKNDRKKLVKFLTECHLHISSISKEGEIVTAGGVELSEIDNKTMKSKIVDGLYFCGEVTDVDGLTGGFNLQNCWTSGYIVGISI
;
A
#
# COMPACT_ATOMS: atom_id res chain seq x y z
N MET A 1 36.46 -9.78 -10.04
CA MET A 1 35.06 -9.66 -10.50
C MET A 1 34.17 -9.93 -9.30
N THR A 2 33.32 -8.97 -8.91
CA THR A 2 32.43 -9.12 -7.75
C THR A 2 31.11 -9.78 -8.21
N LYS A 3 30.74 -10.90 -7.58
CA LYS A 3 29.50 -11.60 -7.86
C LYS A 3 28.41 -11.16 -6.86
N ILE A 4 27.27 -10.75 -7.37
CA ILE A 4 26.15 -10.24 -6.58
C ILE A 4 24.91 -11.08 -6.85
N ALA A 5 24.33 -11.62 -5.78
CA ALA A 5 23.01 -12.24 -5.83
C ALA A 5 21.93 -11.25 -5.43
N ILE A 6 20.81 -11.27 -6.13
CA ILE A 6 19.58 -10.60 -5.76
C ILE A 6 18.50 -11.65 -5.61
N VAL A 7 17.95 -11.81 -4.44
CA VAL A 7 16.81 -12.71 -4.18
C VAL A 7 15.53 -11.88 -4.19
N GLY A 8 14.73 -12.07 -5.24
CA GLY A 8 13.53 -11.32 -5.55
C GLY A 8 13.67 -10.46 -6.81
N GLY A 9 13.05 -10.90 -7.90
CA GLY A 9 12.98 -10.21 -9.20
C GLY A 9 11.81 -9.23 -9.30
N GLY A 10 11.36 -8.67 -8.17
CA GLY A 10 10.37 -7.61 -8.11
C GLY A 10 10.94 -6.22 -8.47
N PRO A 11 10.12 -5.16 -8.38
CA PRO A 11 10.52 -3.79 -8.73
C PRO A 11 11.82 -3.33 -8.05
N ALA A 12 11.97 -3.57 -6.75
CA ALA A 12 13.15 -3.14 -6.00
C ALA A 12 14.41 -3.91 -6.40
N GLY A 13 14.32 -5.23 -6.56
CA GLY A 13 15.47 -6.06 -6.93
C GLY A 13 15.96 -5.79 -8.35
N VAL A 14 15.05 -5.64 -9.32
CA VAL A 14 15.42 -5.31 -10.71
C VAL A 14 16.01 -3.90 -10.78
N MET A 15 15.44 -2.92 -10.07
CA MET A 15 16.00 -1.56 -9.99
C MET A 15 17.41 -1.58 -9.41
N ALA A 16 17.64 -2.31 -8.32
CA ALA A 16 18.96 -2.45 -7.70
C ALA A 16 19.99 -3.04 -8.68
N GLY A 17 19.61 -4.08 -9.41
CA GLY A 17 20.46 -4.71 -10.41
C GLY A 17 20.82 -3.77 -11.57
N ILE A 18 19.84 -3.09 -12.14
CA ILE A 18 20.04 -2.14 -13.25
C ILE A 18 20.99 -1.02 -12.82
N VAL A 19 20.70 -0.37 -11.68
CA VAL A 19 21.50 0.75 -11.18
C VAL A 19 22.92 0.31 -10.82
N ALA A 20 23.11 -0.84 -10.20
CA ALA A 20 24.42 -1.39 -9.88
C ALA A 20 25.27 -1.61 -11.15
N MET A 21 24.68 -2.18 -12.20
CA MET A 21 25.37 -2.37 -13.47
C MET A 21 25.69 -1.05 -14.18
N GLN A 22 24.77 -0.08 -14.17
CA GLN A 22 25.01 1.25 -14.75
C GLN A 22 26.11 2.00 -14.00
N ASN A 23 26.12 1.93 -12.65
CA ASN A 23 27.12 2.60 -11.81
C ASN A 23 28.53 2.02 -12.01
N THR A 24 28.63 0.71 -12.26
CA THR A 24 29.93 0.04 -12.47
C THR A 24 30.50 0.23 -13.86
N LYS A 25 29.67 0.40 -14.91
CA LYS A 25 30.14 0.74 -16.26
C LYS A 25 31.00 2.02 -16.29
N ASN A 26 30.75 2.95 -15.37
CA ASN A 26 31.51 4.20 -15.25
C ASN A 26 32.80 4.04 -14.40
N LYS A 27 33.13 2.83 -13.93
CA LYS A 27 34.30 2.51 -13.09
C LYS A 27 35.09 1.35 -13.73
N PRO A 28 36.05 1.61 -14.65
CA PRO A 28 36.66 0.59 -15.49
C PRO A 28 37.39 -0.53 -14.75
N ASN A 29 37.71 -0.35 -13.47
CA ASN A 29 38.39 -1.35 -12.65
C ASN A 29 37.43 -2.22 -11.79
N LYS A 30 36.12 -2.08 -11.93
CA LYS A 30 35.12 -2.77 -11.08
C LYS A 30 34.21 -3.65 -11.96
N LEU A 31 34.66 -4.86 -12.26
CA LEU A 31 33.83 -5.86 -12.93
C LEU A 31 32.82 -6.47 -11.95
N VAL A 32 31.53 -6.42 -12.31
CA VAL A 32 30.42 -6.95 -11.52
C VAL A 32 29.61 -7.93 -12.35
N GLU A 33 29.23 -9.05 -11.76
CA GLU A 33 28.27 -10.01 -12.32
C GLU A 33 27.04 -10.06 -11.38
N ILE A 34 25.84 -9.90 -11.95
CA ILE A 34 24.59 -9.90 -11.18
C ILE A 34 23.71 -11.06 -11.62
N THR A 35 23.24 -11.83 -10.65
CA THR A 35 22.21 -12.86 -10.86
C THR A 35 21.01 -12.57 -9.98
N ILE A 36 19.82 -12.44 -10.60
CA ILE A 36 18.53 -12.26 -9.92
C ILE A 36 17.82 -13.59 -9.86
N PHE A 37 17.48 -14.04 -8.67
CA PHE A 37 16.71 -15.26 -8.39
C PHE A 37 15.26 -14.89 -8.08
N ASP A 38 14.30 -15.50 -8.74
CA ASP A 38 12.87 -15.38 -8.42
C ASP A 38 12.15 -16.70 -8.68
N LYS A 39 11.20 -17.05 -7.83
CA LYS A 39 10.36 -18.25 -8.00
C LYS A 39 9.34 -18.11 -9.12
N SER A 40 9.06 -16.88 -9.54
CA SER A 40 8.10 -16.52 -10.58
C SER A 40 8.77 -15.76 -11.72
N GLU A 41 7.99 -15.36 -12.71
CA GLU A 41 8.46 -14.44 -13.76
C GLU A 41 8.84 -13.08 -13.14
N PRO A 42 9.99 -12.48 -13.52
CA PRO A 42 10.40 -11.20 -13.01
C PRO A 42 9.37 -10.10 -13.26
N LEU A 43 9.22 -9.18 -12.30
CA LEU A 43 8.31 -8.04 -12.34
C LEU A 43 6.83 -8.41 -12.52
N LYS A 44 6.42 -9.66 -12.29
CA LYS A 44 5.02 -10.10 -12.40
C LYS A 44 4.09 -9.27 -11.50
N THR A 45 4.57 -8.86 -10.34
CA THR A 45 3.79 -8.06 -9.39
C THR A 45 3.42 -6.68 -9.91
N LEU A 46 4.18 -6.10 -10.86
CA LEU A 46 3.82 -4.82 -11.48
C LEU A 46 2.50 -4.88 -12.24
N LEU A 47 2.20 -6.02 -12.87
CA LEU A 47 1.02 -6.20 -13.73
C LEU A 47 -0.31 -5.99 -12.98
N CYS A 48 -0.31 -6.14 -11.66
CA CYS A 48 -1.50 -5.96 -10.81
C CYS A 48 -1.60 -4.55 -10.23
N THR A 49 -0.56 -3.69 -10.39
CA THR A 49 -0.52 -2.38 -9.74
C THR A 49 -1.33 -1.33 -10.50
N GLY A 50 -1.95 -0.40 -9.76
CA GLY A 50 -2.74 0.69 -10.36
C GLY A 50 -3.88 0.23 -11.26
N GLY A 51 -4.45 -0.97 -11.02
CA GLY A 51 -5.48 -1.57 -11.89
C GLY A 51 -4.94 -2.00 -13.25
N GLY A 52 -3.73 -2.52 -13.32
CA GLY A 52 -3.04 -2.94 -14.56
C GLY A 52 -2.31 -1.81 -15.29
N ARG A 53 -2.35 -0.57 -14.76
CA ARG A 53 -1.73 0.61 -15.38
C ARG A 53 -0.34 0.94 -14.86
N CYS A 54 0.10 0.34 -13.76
CA CYS A 54 1.32 0.66 -13.01
C CYS A 54 1.33 2.09 -12.45
N ASN A 55 0.82 2.27 -11.23
CA ASN A 55 0.95 3.53 -10.50
C ASN A 55 2.39 3.71 -10.01
N LEU A 56 3.25 4.29 -10.85
CA LEU A 56 4.70 4.34 -10.67
C LEU A 56 5.13 5.10 -9.41
N SER A 57 4.43 6.18 -9.07
CA SER A 57 4.85 7.10 -8.01
C SER A 57 3.74 8.07 -7.65
N TYR A 58 4.07 9.02 -6.78
CA TYR A 58 3.23 10.13 -6.34
C TYR A 58 4.00 11.45 -6.42
N ALA A 59 3.38 12.48 -7.02
CA ALA A 59 4.01 13.75 -7.33
C ALA A 59 4.04 14.69 -6.09
N GLU A 60 4.83 14.33 -5.07
CA GLU A 60 5.16 15.19 -3.93
C GLU A 60 6.67 15.49 -3.95
N SER A 61 7.03 16.75 -4.15
CA SER A 61 8.43 17.18 -4.27
C SER A 61 9.11 17.39 -2.91
N ASP A 62 8.34 17.63 -1.87
CA ASP A 62 8.87 17.71 -0.51
C ASP A 62 8.94 16.30 0.09
N TYR A 63 10.14 15.72 0.13
CA TYR A 63 10.34 14.40 0.72
C TYR A 63 9.90 14.30 2.18
N LYS A 64 9.89 15.41 2.94
CA LYS A 64 9.39 15.44 4.32
C LYS A 64 7.87 15.29 4.39
N LYS A 65 7.14 15.75 3.36
CA LYS A 65 5.71 15.49 3.21
C LYS A 65 5.46 14.10 2.65
N LEU A 66 6.30 13.65 1.70
CA LEU A 66 6.18 12.34 1.10
C LEU A 66 6.26 11.21 2.14
N VAL A 67 7.18 11.29 3.11
CA VAL A 67 7.31 10.25 4.15
C VAL A 67 6.11 10.15 5.08
N GLN A 68 5.29 11.18 5.20
CA GLN A 68 4.05 11.16 6.02
C GLN A 68 2.98 10.19 5.47
N PHE A 69 3.11 9.77 4.21
CA PHE A 69 2.26 8.74 3.63
C PHE A 69 2.71 7.31 3.95
N PHE A 70 3.71 7.16 4.81
CA PHE A 70 4.23 5.88 5.28
C PHE A 70 3.92 5.70 6.77
N PRO A 71 2.89 4.93 7.13
CA PRO A 71 2.58 4.61 8.52
C PRO A 71 3.75 3.98 9.27
N ARG A 72 4.63 3.27 8.56
CA ARG A 72 5.89 2.69 9.07
C ARG A 72 7.07 3.07 8.19
N GLY A 73 8.21 3.35 8.83
CA GLY A 73 9.43 3.73 8.12
C GLY A 73 9.58 5.22 7.81
N GLU A 74 8.68 6.11 8.27
CA GLU A 74 8.72 7.56 8.00
C GLU A 74 10.11 8.17 8.21
N LYS A 75 10.68 8.00 9.41
CA LYS A 75 12.00 8.57 9.75
C LYS A 75 13.15 7.92 8.97
N PHE A 76 13.04 6.62 8.69
CA PHE A 76 14.03 5.88 7.93
C PHE A 76 14.11 6.38 6.48
N LEU A 77 12.97 6.68 5.87
CA LEU A 77 12.84 7.09 4.48
C LEU A 77 13.29 8.52 4.17
N LEU A 78 13.48 9.38 5.18
CA LEU A 78 13.92 10.77 4.97
C LEU A 78 15.22 10.86 4.13
N SER A 79 16.23 10.04 4.45
CA SER A 79 17.49 10.03 3.71
C SER A 79 17.35 9.40 2.31
N PRO A 80 16.72 8.22 2.12
CA PRO A 80 16.50 7.65 0.79
C PRO A 80 15.73 8.59 -0.15
N PHE A 81 14.59 9.14 0.26
CA PHE A 81 13.77 10.01 -0.60
C PHE A 81 14.40 11.36 -0.90
N SER A 82 15.31 11.86 -0.04
CA SER A 82 16.10 13.06 -0.37
C SER A 82 17.10 12.84 -1.52
N LYS A 83 17.45 11.57 -1.83
CA LYS A 83 18.39 11.20 -2.88
C LYS A 83 17.72 10.73 -4.17
N PHE A 84 16.56 10.10 -4.05
CA PHE A 84 15.81 9.58 -5.19
C PHE A 84 14.31 9.70 -4.94
N GLY A 85 13.71 10.79 -5.37
CA GLY A 85 12.29 11.07 -5.29
C GLY A 85 11.54 10.75 -6.58
N PHE A 86 10.30 11.26 -6.69
CA PHE A 86 9.47 10.98 -7.87
C PHE A 86 10.03 11.58 -9.17
N LYS A 87 10.67 12.76 -9.11
CA LYS A 87 11.29 13.38 -10.30
C LYS A 87 12.43 12.53 -10.84
N ASP A 88 13.25 12.00 -9.93
CA ASP A 88 14.34 11.11 -10.29
C ASP A 88 13.82 9.80 -10.90
N ALA A 89 12.72 9.28 -10.33
CA ALA A 89 12.03 8.11 -10.90
C ALA A 89 11.48 8.40 -12.30
N GLN A 90 10.79 9.54 -12.50
CA GLN A 90 10.30 9.94 -13.82
C GLN A 90 11.44 10.07 -14.83
N GLU A 91 12.57 10.71 -14.45
CA GLU A 91 13.74 10.86 -15.30
C GLU A 91 14.37 9.50 -15.62
N PHE A 92 14.49 8.60 -14.64
CA PHE A 92 14.96 7.23 -14.83
C PHE A 92 14.11 6.49 -15.87
N PHE A 93 12.79 6.49 -15.72
CA PHE A 93 11.89 5.84 -16.65
C PHE A 93 11.89 6.50 -18.03
N LEU A 94 12.00 7.83 -18.11
CA LEU A 94 12.10 8.55 -19.37
C LEU A 94 13.38 8.13 -20.15
N LYS A 95 14.52 8.00 -19.48
CA LYS A 95 15.77 7.49 -20.08
C LYS A 95 15.64 6.07 -20.64
N LEU A 96 14.77 5.27 -20.06
CA LEU A 96 14.42 3.94 -20.54
C LEU A 96 13.33 3.94 -21.64
N GLY A 97 12.80 5.12 -22.01
CA GLY A 97 11.77 5.28 -23.03
C GLY A 97 10.33 5.27 -22.54
N ILE A 98 10.11 5.24 -21.23
CA ILE A 98 8.77 5.31 -20.62
C ILE A 98 8.45 6.76 -20.26
N LYS A 99 7.56 7.38 -21.04
CA LYS A 99 6.96 8.68 -20.72
C LYS A 99 5.85 8.51 -19.70
N THR A 100 5.77 9.44 -18.75
CA THR A 100 4.78 9.42 -17.66
C THR A 100 3.95 10.69 -17.64
N TYR A 101 2.78 10.62 -16.98
CA TYR A 101 1.94 11.79 -16.71
C TYR A 101 1.46 11.77 -15.25
N ILE A 102 1.11 12.94 -14.74
CA ILE A 102 0.60 13.14 -13.39
C ILE A 102 -0.92 13.32 -13.50
N GLN A 103 -1.69 12.54 -12.74
CA GLN A 103 -3.14 12.71 -12.61
C GLN A 103 -3.50 13.86 -11.65
N ASP A 104 -4.73 14.33 -11.67
CA ASP A 104 -5.21 15.41 -10.80
C ASP A 104 -5.05 15.10 -9.30
N ASP A 105 -4.98 13.83 -8.94
CA ASP A 105 -4.76 13.35 -7.57
C ASP A 105 -3.28 13.06 -7.26
N ASN A 106 -2.36 13.59 -8.04
CA ASN A 106 -0.91 13.46 -7.95
C ASN A 106 -0.34 12.04 -8.18
N ARG A 107 -1.14 11.06 -8.57
CA ARG A 107 -0.63 9.74 -8.97
C ARG A 107 0.08 9.82 -10.32
N ILE A 108 1.15 9.05 -10.47
CA ILE A 108 1.97 9.04 -11.69
C ILE A 108 1.80 7.71 -12.42
N PHE A 109 1.43 7.79 -13.70
CA PHE A 109 1.24 6.63 -14.57
C PHE A 109 2.06 6.75 -15.85
N PRO A 110 2.42 5.63 -16.50
CA PRO A 110 2.94 5.67 -17.87
C PRO A 110 1.83 6.19 -18.81
N ILE A 111 2.23 6.90 -19.87
CA ILE A 111 1.27 7.42 -20.87
C ILE A 111 0.49 6.29 -21.55
N SER A 112 1.10 5.12 -21.71
CA SER A 112 0.43 3.93 -22.25
C SER A 112 -0.70 3.39 -21.37
N ASN A 113 -0.70 3.73 -20.08
CA ASN A 113 -1.59 3.12 -19.08
C ASN A 113 -1.52 1.58 -19.05
N ASP A 114 -0.37 1.02 -19.40
CA ASP A 114 -0.12 -0.42 -19.39
C ASP A 114 1.11 -0.75 -18.52
N ALA A 115 0.89 -1.54 -17.47
CA ALA A 115 1.97 -2.02 -16.59
C ALA A 115 2.96 -2.93 -17.32
N ASN A 116 2.53 -3.59 -18.38
CA ASN A 116 3.39 -4.48 -19.16
C ASN A 116 4.47 -3.70 -19.94
N ASP A 117 4.17 -2.49 -20.39
CA ASP A 117 5.19 -1.64 -21.04
C ASP A 117 6.34 -1.31 -20.09
N VAL A 118 6.01 -0.96 -18.84
CA VAL A 118 7.01 -0.70 -17.80
C VAL A 118 7.81 -1.95 -17.49
N ARG A 119 7.13 -3.11 -17.38
CA ARG A 119 7.78 -4.40 -17.17
C ARG A 119 8.75 -4.74 -18.30
N CYS A 120 8.30 -4.72 -19.54
CA CYS A 120 9.11 -5.06 -20.70
C CYS A 120 10.31 -4.11 -20.86
N CYS A 121 10.13 -2.84 -20.56
CA CYS A 121 11.19 -1.85 -20.61
C CYS A 121 12.32 -2.14 -19.60
N LEU A 122 11.97 -2.43 -18.34
CA LEU A 122 12.93 -2.78 -17.29
C LEU A 122 13.66 -4.11 -17.61
N LEU A 123 12.96 -5.12 -18.11
CA LEU A 123 13.56 -6.41 -18.48
C LEU A 123 14.54 -6.25 -19.65
N ARG A 124 14.18 -5.47 -20.67
CA ARG A 124 15.05 -5.17 -21.80
C ARG A 124 16.34 -4.45 -21.37
N GLU A 125 16.23 -3.49 -20.45
CA GLU A 125 17.42 -2.80 -19.94
C GLU A 125 18.28 -3.75 -19.09
N ALA A 126 17.69 -4.59 -18.26
CA ALA A 126 18.40 -5.59 -17.47
C ALA A 126 19.17 -6.59 -18.36
N GLU A 127 18.54 -7.07 -19.44
CA GLU A 127 19.16 -7.96 -20.43
C GLU A 127 20.32 -7.28 -21.15
N LYS A 128 20.13 -6.05 -21.64
CA LYS A 128 21.16 -5.23 -22.28
C LYS A 128 22.39 -5.00 -21.38
N LEU A 129 22.16 -4.93 -20.07
CA LEU A 129 23.21 -4.80 -19.06
C LEU A 129 23.89 -6.12 -18.71
N GLY A 130 23.38 -7.25 -19.20
CA GLY A 130 23.93 -8.60 -18.95
C GLY A 130 23.52 -9.17 -17.59
N ILE A 131 22.43 -8.70 -16.96
CA ILE A 131 21.90 -9.25 -15.73
C ILE A 131 21.28 -10.60 -16.01
N LYS A 132 21.68 -11.62 -15.25
CA LYS A 132 21.16 -12.97 -15.39
C LYS A 132 19.92 -13.17 -14.52
N PHE A 133 18.86 -13.76 -15.07
CA PHE A 133 17.68 -14.17 -14.32
C PHE A 133 17.65 -15.69 -14.16
N LYS A 134 17.42 -16.16 -12.94
CA LYS A 134 17.21 -17.58 -12.63
C LYS A 134 15.82 -17.75 -11.98
N LYS A 135 14.96 -18.50 -12.68
CA LYS A 135 13.62 -18.84 -12.17
C LYS A 135 13.74 -20.02 -11.22
N VAL A 136 13.99 -19.72 -9.94
CA VAL A 136 14.16 -20.72 -8.89
C VAL A 136 13.81 -20.09 -7.54
N GLU A 137 13.24 -20.89 -6.64
CA GLU A 137 12.95 -20.45 -5.26
C GLU A 137 14.16 -20.71 -4.37
N ILE A 138 14.63 -19.67 -3.69
CA ILE A 138 15.71 -19.76 -2.73
C ILE A 138 15.15 -20.21 -1.37
N SER A 139 15.70 -21.28 -0.83
CA SER A 139 15.26 -21.92 0.42
C SER A 139 16.14 -21.56 1.62
N GLY A 140 17.39 -21.16 1.40
CA GLY A 140 18.33 -20.88 2.48
C GLY A 140 19.50 -20.00 2.04
N VAL A 141 20.16 -19.42 3.04
CA VAL A 141 21.40 -18.65 2.87
C VAL A 141 22.28 -18.78 4.09
N GLU A 142 23.58 -18.87 3.85
CA GLU A 142 24.63 -18.87 4.88
C GLU A 142 25.72 -17.86 4.51
N LYS A 143 26.35 -17.28 5.52
CA LYS A 143 27.52 -16.41 5.35
C LYS A 143 28.74 -17.07 5.98
N SER A 144 29.79 -17.30 5.21
CA SER A 144 31.05 -17.86 5.68
C SER A 144 32.21 -17.10 5.04
N THR A 145 33.22 -16.74 5.83
CA THR A 145 34.51 -16.15 5.39
C THR A 145 34.42 -15.20 4.19
N GLY A 146 33.48 -14.24 4.25
CA GLY A 146 33.35 -13.21 3.19
C GLY A 146 32.43 -13.56 2.02
N GLU A 147 31.98 -14.82 1.89
CA GLU A 147 31.15 -15.32 0.80
C GLU A 147 29.75 -15.74 1.30
N PHE A 148 28.71 -15.51 0.49
CA PHE A 148 27.37 -16.04 0.70
C PHE A 148 27.18 -17.34 -0.08
N SER A 149 26.75 -18.40 0.60
CA SER A 149 26.22 -19.63 -0.01
C SER A 149 24.71 -19.57 0.00
N ILE A 150 24.09 -19.59 -1.20
CA ILE A 150 22.64 -19.50 -1.38
C ILE A 150 22.16 -20.86 -1.86
N TYR A 151 21.13 -21.37 -1.20
CA TYR A 151 20.55 -22.70 -1.48
C TYR A 151 19.18 -22.53 -2.13
N ASP A 152 18.91 -23.26 -3.19
CA ASP A 152 17.57 -23.36 -3.75
C ASP A 152 16.78 -24.55 -3.15
N VAL A 153 15.52 -24.68 -3.55
CA VAL A 153 14.65 -25.77 -3.09
C VAL A 153 15.10 -27.16 -3.53
N GLU A 154 15.99 -27.27 -4.52
CA GLU A 154 16.61 -28.52 -5.02
C GLU A 154 17.96 -28.76 -4.37
N ASN A 155 18.37 -27.95 -3.40
CA ASN A 155 19.67 -27.98 -2.71
C ASN A 155 20.87 -27.66 -3.63
N ASN A 156 20.68 -27.02 -4.78
CA ASN A 156 21.80 -26.47 -5.52
C ASN A 156 22.39 -25.29 -4.74
N VAL A 157 23.74 -25.17 -4.77
CA VAL A 157 24.47 -24.14 -4.04
C VAL A 157 25.06 -23.14 -5.01
N TYR A 158 24.84 -21.85 -4.74
CA TYR A 158 25.37 -20.72 -5.50
C TYR A 158 26.19 -19.81 -4.59
N LYS A 159 27.37 -19.38 -5.05
CA LYS A 159 28.33 -18.60 -4.28
C LYS A 159 28.47 -17.17 -4.78
N PHE A 160 28.38 -16.19 -3.86
CA PHE A 160 28.40 -14.78 -4.18
C PHE A 160 29.11 -13.96 -3.11
N ASP A 161 29.75 -12.85 -3.54
CA ASP A 161 30.44 -11.93 -2.64
C ASP A 161 29.46 -11.01 -1.88
N LYS A 162 28.30 -10.69 -2.52
CA LYS A 162 27.27 -9.82 -1.95
C LYS A 162 25.89 -10.40 -2.19
N LEU A 163 24.97 -10.08 -1.27
CA LEU A 163 23.57 -10.51 -1.30
C LEU A 163 22.64 -9.32 -1.13
N ILE A 164 21.62 -9.24 -1.97
CA ILE A 164 20.50 -8.32 -1.84
C ILE A 164 19.23 -9.14 -1.62
N ILE A 165 18.52 -8.90 -0.53
CA ILE A 165 17.19 -9.48 -0.27
C ILE A 165 16.12 -8.46 -0.67
N ALA A 166 15.33 -8.78 -1.70
CA ALA A 166 14.33 -7.92 -2.32
C ALA A 166 13.02 -8.67 -2.62
N THR A 167 12.65 -9.61 -1.77
CA THR A 167 11.57 -10.59 -1.99
C THR A 167 10.16 -10.03 -1.86
N GLY A 168 10.03 -8.76 -1.46
CA GLY A 168 8.73 -8.16 -1.16
C GLY A 168 8.12 -8.63 0.16
N GLY A 169 6.82 -8.40 0.32
CA GLY A 169 6.07 -8.70 1.54
C GLY A 169 5.63 -10.16 1.68
N ASN A 170 4.80 -10.41 2.71
CA ASN A 170 4.34 -11.77 3.07
C ASN A 170 3.06 -12.20 2.32
N ARG A 171 2.61 -11.44 1.34
CA ARG A 171 1.36 -11.69 0.61
C ARG A 171 1.22 -13.12 0.09
N LEU A 172 2.31 -13.71 -0.39
CA LEU A 172 2.32 -15.06 -0.96
C LEU A 172 2.51 -16.15 0.09
N ARG A 173 2.68 -15.79 1.38
CA ARG A 173 2.86 -16.70 2.53
C ARG A 173 3.79 -17.87 2.22
N SER A 174 4.90 -17.57 1.53
CA SER A 174 5.89 -18.60 1.18
C SER A 174 6.61 -19.08 2.42
N LYS A 175 6.83 -20.38 2.51
CA LYS A 175 7.68 -21.00 3.55
C LYS A 175 9.10 -20.44 3.48
N PHE A 176 9.60 -20.17 2.29
CA PHE A 176 10.92 -19.61 2.04
C PHE A 176 10.78 -18.13 1.65
N SER A 177 10.56 -17.29 2.64
CA SER A 177 10.41 -15.85 2.46
C SER A 177 11.75 -15.14 2.69
N GLY A 178 11.88 -13.91 2.19
CA GLY A 178 13.02 -13.06 2.53
C GLY A 178 13.17 -12.81 4.02
N TYR A 179 12.07 -12.88 4.76
CA TYR A 179 12.09 -12.79 6.23
C TYR A 179 12.80 -13.98 6.88
N SER A 180 12.56 -15.20 6.39
CA SER A 180 13.27 -16.39 6.88
C SER A 180 14.76 -16.33 6.53
N LEU A 181 15.12 -15.85 5.34
CA LEU A 181 16.51 -15.65 4.93
C LEU A 181 17.20 -14.59 5.79
N ALA A 182 16.54 -13.45 6.03
CA ALA A 182 17.09 -12.40 6.90
C ALA A 182 17.28 -12.89 8.33
N LYS A 183 16.30 -13.64 8.86
CA LYS A 183 16.36 -14.23 10.21
C LYS A 183 17.50 -15.24 10.35
N SER A 184 17.77 -16.09 9.34
CA SER A 184 18.89 -17.03 9.37
C SER A 184 20.24 -16.33 9.36
N LEU A 185 20.31 -15.08 8.87
CA LEU A 185 21.49 -14.23 8.92
C LEU A 185 21.57 -13.34 10.17
N GLY A 186 20.69 -13.57 11.16
CA GLY A 186 20.73 -12.87 12.46
C GLY A 186 19.90 -11.58 12.53
N HIS A 187 19.12 -11.25 11.51
CA HIS A 187 18.25 -10.08 11.54
C HIS A 187 16.95 -10.32 12.30
N SER A 188 16.48 -9.30 12.98
CA SER A 188 15.17 -9.24 13.62
C SER A 188 14.07 -8.95 12.57
N ILE A 189 12.92 -9.60 12.74
CA ILE A 189 11.74 -9.36 11.91
C ILE A 189 10.63 -8.87 12.84
N THR A 190 10.09 -7.68 12.55
CA THR A 190 8.91 -7.15 13.25
C THR A 190 7.67 -7.99 12.93
N ASP A 191 6.62 -7.89 13.75
CA ASP A 191 5.38 -8.63 13.52
C ASP A 191 4.80 -8.33 12.13
N LEU A 192 4.55 -9.38 11.35
CA LEU A 192 3.98 -9.24 10.02
C LEU A 192 2.45 -9.21 10.11
N LYS A 193 1.84 -8.13 9.65
CA LYS A 193 0.40 -7.93 9.62
C LYS A 193 -0.07 -7.55 8.21
N PRO A 194 -1.30 -7.93 7.81
CA PRO A 194 -1.87 -7.45 6.55
C PRO A 194 -2.13 -5.94 6.60
N ALA A 195 -1.80 -5.23 5.54
CA ALA A 195 -2.08 -3.81 5.34
C ALA A 195 -2.67 -3.55 3.95
N LEU A 196 -3.32 -2.40 3.80
CA LEU A 196 -4.08 -2.04 2.60
C LEU A 196 -5.11 -3.10 2.22
N CYS A 197 -5.88 -3.55 3.18
CA CYS A 197 -6.91 -4.59 3.06
C CYS A 197 -8.31 -4.02 3.23
N GLY A 198 -9.32 -4.79 2.80
CA GLY A 198 -10.70 -4.56 3.20
C GLY A 198 -10.90 -4.77 4.70
N LEU A 199 -12.02 -4.29 5.21
CA LEU A 199 -12.40 -4.36 6.62
C LEU A 199 -13.74 -5.08 6.76
N ILE A 200 -13.84 -5.95 7.76
CA ILE A 200 -15.08 -6.68 8.06
C ILE A 200 -15.87 -5.88 9.08
N THR A 201 -17.09 -5.46 8.71
CA THR A 201 -18.00 -4.71 9.59
C THR A 201 -18.94 -5.61 10.36
N ILE A 202 -19.38 -5.14 11.53
CA ILE A 202 -20.41 -5.81 12.33
C ILE A 202 -21.79 -5.52 11.74
N GLU A 203 -22.02 -4.31 11.25
CA GLU A 203 -23.30 -3.83 10.73
C GLU A 203 -23.73 -4.56 9.46
N ASP A 204 -24.93 -5.13 9.48
CA ASP A 204 -25.48 -5.87 8.33
C ASP A 204 -25.95 -4.95 7.19
N TRP A 205 -26.32 -3.70 7.49
CA TRP A 205 -26.74 -2.77 6.44
C TRP A 205 -25.59 -2.47 5.43
N CYS A 206 -24.34 -2.47 5.89
CA CYS A 206 -23.19 -2.31 5.00
C CYS A 206 -23.12 -3.41 3.91
N LYS A 207 -23.39 -4.65 4.31
CA LYS A 207 -23.37 -5.82 3.41
C LYS A 207 -24.47 -5.75 2.36
N LYS A 208 -25.64 -5.18 2.72
CA LYS A 208 -26.78 -4.94 1.81
C LYS A 208 -26.46 -3.90 0.74
N LEU A 209 -25.41 -3.05 0.96
CA LEU A 209 -24.94 -2.04 0.01
C LEU A 209 -23.79 -2.54 -0.87
N SER A 210 -23.52 -3.83 -0.91
CA SER A 210 -22.41 -4.40 -1.71
C SER A 210 -22.44 -3.87 -3.16
N GLY A 211 -21.29 -3.36 -3.63
CA GLY A 211 -21.10 -2.73 -4.93
C GLY A 211 -21.34 -1.21 -4.96
N VAL A 212 -21.92 -0.61 -3.91
CA VAL A 212 -22.08 0.85 -3.82
C VAL A 212 -20.74 1.49 -3.47
N SER A 213 -20.36 2.51 -4.24
CA SER A 213 -19.14 3.30 -4.00
C SER A 213 -19.48 4.75 -3.71
N LEU A 214 -18.82 5.31 -2.72
CA LEU A 214 -18.91 6.72 -2.35
C LEU A 214 -17.54 7.38 -2.52
N LYS A 215 -17.53 8.63 -3.00
CA LYS A 215 -16.30 9.37 -3.31
C LYS A 215 -15.90 10.30 -2.18
N ASN A 216 -14.59 10.39 -1.95
CA ASN A 216 -13.96 11.37 -1.06
C ASN A 216 -14.61 11.46 0.33
N ILE A 217 -14.87 10.33 0.96
CA ILE A 217 -15.49 10.23 2.29
C ILE A 217 -14.47 10.54 3.38
N PHE A 218 -14.88 11.38 4.33
CA PHE A 218 -14.12 11.62 5.57
C PHE A 218 -14.38 10.47 6.56
N GLY A 219 -13.31 9.92 7.12
CA GLY A 219 -13.34 8.91 8.17
C GLY A 219 -12.41 9.26 9.31
N LYS A 220 -12.78 8.86 10.51
CA LYS A 220 -11.97 9.00 11.72
C LYS A 220 -11.87 7.66 12.43
N ILE A 221 -10.65 7.19 12.65
CA ILE A 221 -10.37 5.95 13.37
C ILE A 221 -10.41 6.23 14.86
N ILE A 222 -11.22 5.47 15.59
CA ILE A 222 -11.35 5.56 17.04
C ILE A 222 -11.16 4.15 17.63
N PHE A 223 -10.35 4.05 18.67
CA PHE A 223 -10.21 2.81 19.44
C PHE A 223 -10.07 3.14 20.93
N ASN A 224 -10.82 2.40 21.79
CA ASN A 224 -10.89 2.66 23.22
C ASN A 224 -11.19 4.13 23.57
N ASN A 225 -12.17 4.72 22.88
CA ASN A 225 -12.59 6.13 22.99
C ASN A 225 -11.49 7.16 22.67
N LYS A 226 -10.37 6.74 22.04
CA LYS A 226 -9.31 7.65 21.61
C LYS A 226 -9.29 7.73 20.09
N LYS A 227 -9.26 8.97 19.60
CA LYS A 227 -9.01 9.21 18.18
C LYS A 227 -7.57 8.83 17.83
N ILE A 228 -7.41 7.97 16.83
CA ILE A 228 -6.11 7.60 16.27
C ILE A 228 -5.70 8.58 15.18
N ILE A 229 -6.51 8.66 14.10
CA ILE A 229 -6.23 9.54 12.96
C ILE A 229 -7.53 9.87 12.22
N SER A 230 -7.50 10.95 11.41
CA SER A 230 -8.53 11.29 10.44
C SER A 230 -8.02 11.05 9.02
N LEU A 231 -8.86 10.52 8.16
CA LEU A 231 -8.53 10.06 6.81
C LEU A 231 -9.60 10.52 5.80
N TYR A 232 -9.20 10.62 4.54
CA TYR A 232 -10.09 10.79 3.41
C TYR A 232 -9.84 9.70 2.38
N GLY A 233 -10.89 9.26 1.71
CA GLY A 233 -10.79 8.31 0.62
C GLY A 233 -12.13 7.86 0.08
N ASP A 234 -12.11 7.23 -1.08
CA ASP A 234 -13.29 6.54 -1.61
C ASP A 234 -13.60 5.33 -0.74
N LEU A 235 -14.88 5.07 -0.53
CA LEU A 235 -15.42 3.95 0.24
C LEU A 235 -16.22 3.04 -0.71
N LEU A 236 -15.95 1.75 -0.66
CA LEU A 236 -16.69 0.72 -1.39
C LEU A 236 -17.31 -0.24 -0.38
N PHE A 237 -18.61 -0.41 -0.42
CA PHE A 237 -19.31 -1.44 0.35
C PHE A 237 -19.16 -2.80 -0.33
N THR A 238 -18.94 -3.85 0.47
CA THR A 238 -18.75 -5.24 0.01
C THR A 238 -19.69 -6.18 0.77
N HIS A 239 -19.77 -7.42 0.34
CA HIS A 239 -20.59 -8.44 1.01
C HIS A 239 -20.11 -8.83 2.42
N THR A 240 -18.90 -8.42 2.82
CA THR A 240 -18.36 -8.66 4.18
C THR A 240 -18.18 -7.39 5.00
N GLY A 241 -18.29 -6.21 4.38
CA GLY A 241 -18.06 -4.94 5.04
C GLY A 241 -17.67 -3.84 4.07
N ILE A 242 -16.46 -3.30 4.20
CA ILE A 242 -16.00 -2.17 3.39
C ILE A 242 -14.61 -2.40 2.79
N SER A 243 -14.37 -1.75 1.65
CA SER A 243 -13.13 -1.75 0.88
C SER A 243 -12.87 -0.36 0.30
N GLY A 244 -11.88 -0.24 -0.58
CA GLY A 244 -11.51 1.02 -1.22
C GLY A 244 -10.47 1.81 -0.42
N PRO A 245 -10.03 2.96 -0.96
CA PRO A 245 -8.94 3.75 -0.39
C PRO A 245 -9.09 4.12 1.09
N LEU A 246 -10.31 4.45 1.55
CA LEU A 246 -10.56 4.75 2.97
C LEU A 246 -10.34 3.52 3.85
N ALA A 247 -10.90 2.37 3.47
CA ALA A 247 -10.73 1.12 4.20
C ALA A 247 -9.26 0.66 4.20
N TYR A 248 -8.57 0.79 3.07
CA TYR A 248 -7.15 0.44 2.94
C TYR A 248 -6.26 1.28 3.86
N LYS A 249 -6.47 2.60 3.89
CA LYS A 249 -5.75 3.48 4.83
C LYS A 249 -6.06 3.11 6.29
N THR A 250 -7.34 2.84 6.59
CA THR A 250 -7.76 2.42 7.93
C THR A 250 -7.06 1.14 8.35
N SER A 251 -7.03 0.10 7.51
CA SER A 251 -6.34 -1.16 7.82
C SER A 251 -4.84 -0.98 8.05
N SER A 252 -4.19 -0.09 7.28
CA SER A 252 -2.76 0.18 7.43
C SER A 252 -2.43 0.85 8.77
N TYR A 253 -3.20 1.87 9.17
CA TYR A 253 -3.00 2.54 10.47
C TYR A 253 -3.42 1.69 11.66
N SER A 254 -4.31 0.73 11.47
CA SER A 254 -4.78 -0.16 12.55
C SER A 254 -4.10 -1.53 12.57
N ALA A 255 -3.10 -1.77 11.73
CA ALA A 255 -2.46 -3.09 11.58
C ALA A 255 -1.94 -3.69 12.90
N TYR A 256 -1.49 -2.86 13.85
CA TYR A 256 -1.00 -3.28 15.16
C TYR A 256 -1.96 -2.97 16.32
N ILE A 257 -3.18 -2.56 16.02
CA ILE A 257 -4.23 -2.42 17.05
C ILE A 257 -4.91 -3.77 17.23
N ASP A 258 -4.99 -4.24 18.46
CA ASP A 258 -5.66 -5.51 18.79
C ASP A 258 -7.16 -5.25 18.98
N PHE A 259 -7.91 -5.35 17.90
CA PHE A 259 -9.36 -5.23 17.89
C PHE A 259 -10.03 -6.50 17.38
N ASN A 260 -11.24 -6.75 17.85
CA ASN A 260 -12.01 -7.95 17.54
C ASN A 260 -13.53 -7.69 17.70
N LEU A 261 -14.34 -8.73 17.55
CA LEU A 261 -15.80 -8.64 17.68
C LEU A 261 -16.27 -8.06 19.02
N ASN A 262 -15.57 -8.37 20.12
CA ASN A 262 -15.92 -7.91 21.46
C ASN A 262 -15.37 -6.51 21.79
N ASN A 263 -14.30 -6.09 21.12
CA ASN A 263 -13.69 -4.77 21.23
C ASN A 263 -13.37 -4.26 19.83
N PRO A 264 -14.38 -3.79 19.07
CA PRO A 264 -14.20 -3.41 17.68
C PRO A 264 -13.47 -2.08 17.52
N LEU A 265 -12.75 -1.95 16.42
CA LEU A 265 -12.28 -0.65 15.95
C LEU A 265 -13.48 0.14 15.40
N ILE A 266 -13.60 1.40 15.75
CA ILE A 266 -14.66 2.26 15.22
C ILE A 266 -14.08 3.11 14.08
N LEU A 267 -14.71 3.01 12.91
CA LEU A 267 -14.53 3.97 11.83
C LEU A 267 -15.75 4.90 11.82
N GLU A 268 -15.59 6.10 12.37
CA GLU A 268 -16.60 7.15 12.30
C GLU A 268 -16.56 7.78 10.90
N ILE A 269 -17.68 7.72 10.19
CA ILE A 269 -17.81 8.23 8.82
C ILE A 269 -18.72 9.45 8.81
N ASN A 270 -18.28 10.49 8.12
CA ASN A 270 -19.12 11.64 7.79
C ASN A 270 -19.42 11.61 6.28
N PHE A 271 -20.64 11.17 5.93
CA PHE A 271 -21.10 11.09 4.54
C PHE A 271 -21.34 12.46 3.91
N MET A 272 -21.63 13.46 4.73
CA MET A 272 -22.04 14.80 4.28
C MET A 272 -20.89 15.80 4.18
N GLY A 273 -19.73 15.49 4.78
CA GLY A 273 -18.60 16.42 4.84
C GLY A 273 -18.88 17.71 5.65
N LYS A 274 -19.94 17.71 6.48
CA LYS A 274 -20.40 18.86 7.27
C LYS A 274 -20.50 18.51 8.73
N ALA A 275 -20.38 19.52 9.61
CA ALA A 275 -20.67 19.34 11.03
C ALA A 275 -22.18 19.07 11.24
N PHE A 276 -22.49 18.37 12.33
CA PHE A 276 -23.88 18.02 12.68
C PHE A 276 -24.84 19.23 12.65
N ASP A 277 -24.49 20.32 13.33
CA ASP A 277 -25.38 21.48 13.45
C ASP A 277 -25.60 22.20 12.10
N ASP A 278 -24.60 22.22 11.24
CA ASP A 278 -24.69 22.86 9.93
C ASP A 278 -25.57 22.03 8.99
N PHE A 279 -25.38 20.70 9.01
CA PHE A 279 -26.19 19.81 8.20
C PHE A 279 -27.63 19.69 8.74
N ASP A 280 -27.87 19.73 10.08
CA ASP A 280 -29.22 19.73 10.65
C ASP A 280 -30.04 20.96 10.20
N LYS A 281 -29.43 22.15 10.16
CA LYS A 281 -30.07 23.36 9.64
C LYS A 281 -30.42 23.23 8.15
N GLU A 282 -29.47 22.79 7.35
CA GLU A 282 -29.65 22.59 5.90
C GLU A 282 -30.75 21.53 5.63
N PHE A 283 -30.68 20.40 6.32
CA PHE A 283 -31.64 19.33 6.13
C PHE A 283 -33.06 19.72 6.58
N LEU A 284 -33.20 20.53 7.64
CA LEU A 284 -34.47 21.10 8.06
C LEU A 284 -35.07 22.02 6.97
N LEU A 285 -34.27 22.87 6.35
CA LEU A 285 -34.73 23.71 5.23
C LEU A 285 -35.20 22.83 4.07
N LYS A 286 -34.39 21.80 3.73
CA LYS A 286 -34.70 20.83 2.67
C LYS A 286 -36.04 20.10 2.91
N ILE A 287 -36.29 19.66 4.15
CA ILE A 287 -37.57 19.06 4.56
C ILE A 287 -38.72 20.07 4.36
N ASN A 288 -38.53 21.32 4.80
CA ASN A 288 -39.58 22.35 4.71
C ASN A 288 -39.96 22.70 3.27
N GLU A 289 -38.99 22.70 2.36
CA GLU A 289 -39.21 22.91 0.92
C GLU A 289 -39.93 21.72 0.25
N ASN A 290 -39.76 20.52 0.82
CA ASN A 290 -40.23 19.25 0.23
C ASN A 290 -41.27 18.52 1.10
N LYS A 291 -42.07 19.21 1.91
CA LYS A 291 -43.01 18.63 2.90
C LYS A 291 -43.95 17.55 2.31
N LYS A 292 -44.34 17.69 1.05
CA LYS A 292 -45.24 16.75 0.36
C LYS A 292 -44.55 15.59 -0.33
N LYS A 293 -43.21 15.56 -0.37
CA LYS A 293 -42.43 14.43 -0.91
C LYS A 293 -42.19 13.40 0.18
N LYS A 294 -42.02 12.12 -0.23
CA LYS A 294 -41.56 11.07 0.66
C LYS A 294 -40.14 11.37 1.15
N ILE A 295 -39.83 11.02 2.39
CA ILE A 295 -38.49 11.20 2.93
C ILE A 295 -37.41 10.46 2.12
N LEU A 296 -37.75 9.29 1.57
CA LEU A 296 -36.91 8.56 0.62
C LEU A 296 -36.49 9.43 -0.57
N SER A 297 -37.43 10.21 -1.13
CA SER A 297 -37.14 11.08 -2.28
C SER A 297 -36.22 12.22 -1.90
N VAL A 298 -36.38 12.78 -0.70
CA VAL A 298 -35.48 13.85 -0.18
C VAL A 298 -34.07 13.32 0.05
N LEU A 299 -33.95 12.13 0.65
CA LEU A 299 -32.64 11.52 0.92
C LEU A 299 -31.98 11.01 -0.36
N SER A 300 -32.75 10.66 -1.39
CA SER A 300 -32.23 10.24 -2.71
C SER A 300 -31.56 11.37 -3.51
N GLU A 301 -31.65 12.63 -3.04
CA GLU A 301 -30.87 13.72 -3.61
C GLU A 301 -29.40 13.69 -3.16
N TYR A 302 -29.07 12.96 -2.08
CA TYR A 302 -27.70 12.79 -1.56
C TYR A 302 -27.10 11.42 -1.90
N PHE A 303 -27.94 10.38 -1.99
CA PHE A 303 -27.52 8.99 -2.16
C PHE A 303 -28.33 8.29 -3.26
N SER A 304 -27.87 7.13 -3.72
CA SER A 304 -28.72 6.27 -4.54
C SER A 304 -29.99 5.88 -3.77
N LYS A 305 -31.10 5.69 -4.49
CA LYS A 305 -32.39 5.33 -3.88
C LYS A 305 -32.33 4.04 -3.05
N SER A 306 -31.51 3.07 -3.48
CA SER A 306 -31.27 1.83 -2.73
C SER A 306 -30.55 2.10 -1.40
N MET A 307 -29.51 2.92 -1.42
CA MET A 307 -28.80 3.30 -0.20
C MET A 307 -29.68 4.11 0.75
N ALA A 308 -30.39 5.12 0.24
CA ALA A 308 -31.31 5.93 1.03
C ALA A 308 -32.35 5.07 1.77
N ARG A 309 -32.91 4.06 1.10
CA ARG A 309 -33.89 3.13 1.69
C ARG A 309 -33.24 2.29 2.80
N ILE A 310 -32.09 1.68 2.54
CA ILE A 310 -31.41 0.83 3.52
C ILE A 310 -31.03 1.64 4.77
N LEU A 311 -30.58 2.89 4.63
CA LEU A 311 -30.26 3.76 5.75
C LEU A 311 -31.48 4.14 6.59
N LEU A 312 -32.63 4.45 5.94
CA LEU A 312 -33.87 4.71 6.65
C LEU A 312 -34.37 3.48 7.39
N ASP A 313 -34.36 2.30 6.73
CA ASP A 313 -34.79 1.04 7.32
C ASP A 313 -33.94 0.67 8.55
N ASP A 314 -32.60 0.83 8.48
CA ASP A 314 -31.68 0.56 9.60
C ASP A 314 -31.95 1.49 10.80
N LEU A 315 -32.35 2.73 10.53
CA LEU A 315 -32.75 3.69 11.55
C LEU A 315 -34.19 3.50 12.05
N GLY A 316 -34.96 2.55 11.51
CA GLY A 316 -36.35 2.34 11.84
C GLY A 316 -37.28 3.48 11.36
N LEU A 317 -36.89 4.19 10.31
CA LEU A 317 -37.66 5.28 9.71
C LEU A 317 -38.40 4.77 8.48
N ASN A 318 -39.71 5.01 8.41
CA ASN A 318 -40.49 4.58 7.27
C ASN A 318 -40.20 5.42 6.02
N SER A 319 -39.61 4.81 5.01
CA SER A 319 -39.19 5.46 3.76
C SER A 319 -40.36 6.08 2.96
N GLU A 320 -41.60 5.65 3.21
CA GLU A 320 -42.81 6.12 2.54
C GLU A 320 -43.45 7.34 3.22
N ASP A 321 -43.03 7.71 4.45
CA ASP A 321 -43.55 8.86 5.16
C ASP A 321 -43.22 10.17 4.45
N LEU A 322 -44.14 11.14 4.55
CA LEU A 322 -43.91 12.46 4.02
C LEU A 322 -42.84 13.19 4.86
N ALA A 323 -41.93 13.88 4.18
CA ALA A 323 -40.84 14.62 4.85
C ALA A 323 -41.38 15.64 5.86
N GLY A 324 -42.52 16.29 5.56
CA GLY A 324 -43.16 17.23 6.46
C GLY A 324 -43.68 16.62 7.77
N ASN A 325 -43.84 15.32 7.85
CA ASN A 325 -44.29 14.60 9.05
C ASN A 325 -43.13 14.17 9.95
N MET A 326 -41.87 14.36 9.50
CA MET A 326 -40.68 13.95 10.27
C MET A 326 -40.56 14.76 11.56
N ILE A 327 -40.61 14.07 12.69
CA ILE A 327 -40.43 14.71 14.00
C ILE A 327 -38.96 15.07 14.24
N LYS A 328 -38.74 16.05 15.13
CA LYS A 328 -37.40 16.59 15.43
C LYS A 328 -36.41 15.50 15.87
N ASN A 329 -36.86 14.51 16.64
CA ASN A 329 -35.98 13.45 17.15
C ASN A 329 -35.51 12.54 16.00
N ASP A 330 -36.40 12.15 15.08
CA ASP A 330 -36.07 11.32 13.92
C ASP A 330 -35.14 12.05 12.95
N ARG A 331 -35.39 13.35 12.72
CA ARG A 331 -34.50 14.20 11.93
C ARG A 331 -33.10 14.22 12.55
N LYS A 332 -32.98 14.49 13.85
CA LYS A 332 -31.67 14.51 14.53
C LYS A 332 -30.99 13.15 14.54
N LYS A 333 -31.75 12.06 14.67
CA LYS A 333 -31.22 10.70 14.56
C LYS A 333 -30.63 10.44 13.18
N LEU A 334 -31.35 10.80 12.12
CA LEU A 334 -30.90 10.67 10.74
C LEU A 334 -29.68 11.56 10.47
N VAL A 335 -29.72 12.84 10.85
CA VAL A 335 -28.62 13.77 10.68
C VAL A 335 -27.36 13.29 11.39
N LYS A 336 -27.48 12.80 12.64
CA LYS A 336 -26.35 12.25 13.39
C LYS A 336 -25.75 11.05 12.66
N PHE A 337 -26.59 10.15 12.19
CA PHE A 337 -26.12 8.99 11.42
C PHE A 337 -25.37 9.43 10.15
N LEU A 338 -25.84 10.46 9.45
CA LEU A 338 -25.23 10.92 8.21
C LEU A 338 -23.91 11.70 8.42
N THR A 339 -23.74 12.32 9.58
CA THR A 339 -22.55 13.12 9.91
C THR A 339 -21.55 12.41 10.81
N GLU A 340 -21.99 11.42 11.60
CA GLU A 340 -21.22 10.70 12.62
C GLU A 340 -21.56 9.20 12.62
N CYS A 341 -21.58 8.57 11.44
CA CYS A 341 -21.86 7.13 11.32
C CYS A 341 -20.72 6.30 11.91
N HIS A 342 -20.99 5.50 12.92
CA HIS A 342 -20.01 4.57 13.46
C HIS A 342 -20.13 3.20 12.77
N LEU A 343 -19.07 2.79 12.09
CA LEU A 343 -18.89 1.41 11.65
C LEU A 343 -17.98 0.67 12.62
N HIS A 344 -18.47 -0.43 13.14
CA HIS A 344 -17.71 -1.29 14.04
C HIS A 344 -16.98 -2.37 13.22
N ILE A 345 -15.66 -2.26 13.22
CA ILE A 345 -14.79 -3.16 12.48
C ILE A 345 -14.33 -4.29 13.37
N SER A 346 -14.70 -5.51 13.04
CA SER A 346 -14.36 -6.71 13.83
C SER A 346 -13.02 -7.32 13.45
N SER A 347 -12.58 -7.15 12.20
CA SER A 347 -11.29 -7.67 11.72
C SER A 347 -10.87 -7.05 10.40
N ILE A 348 -9.58 -7.20 10.09
CA ILE A 348 -9.03 -6.91 8.77
C ILE A 348 -9.28 -8.14 7.88
N SER A 349 -9.76 -7.93 6.65
CA SER A 349 -9.91 -9.02 5.69
C SER A 349 -8.54 -9.61 5.34
N LYS A 350 -8.41 -10.92 5.48
CA LYS A 350 -7.20 -11.66 5.08
C LYS A 350 -7.14 -11.90 3.57
N GLU A 351 -8.27 -11.76 2.90
CA GLU A 351 -8.37 -11.84 1.45
C GLU A 351 -8.06 -10.47 0.85
N GLY A 352 -7.19 -10.43 -0.17
CA GLY A 352 -6.84 -9.19 -0.85
C GLY A 352 -5.82 -8.30 -0.12
N GLU A 353 -4.99 -8.86 0.78
CA GLU A 353 -3.81 -8.16 1.28
C GLU A 353 -2.99 -7.62 0.10
N ILE A 354 -2.78 -6.30 0.07
CA ILE A 354 -2.01 -5.64 -0.99
C ILE A 354 -0.57 -5.45 -0.55
N VAL A 355 -0.35 -5.12 0.73
CA VAL A 355 0.94 -4.79 1.33
C VAL A 355 1.05 -5.44 2.71
N THR A 356 2.25 -5.77 3.12
CA THR A 356 2.58 -6.27 4.46
C THR A 356 3.07 -5.12 5.33
N ALA A 357 2.47 -4.93 6.50
CA ALA A 357 3.01 -4.13 7.59
C ALA A 357 4.01 -4.99 8.37
N GLY A 358 5.18 -4.43 8.67
CA GLY A 358 6.29 -5.17 9.28
C GLY A 358 7.32 -5.66 8.26
N GLY A 359 8.45 -6.09 8.74
CA GLY A 359 9.57 -6.54 7.91
C GLY A 359 10.88 -6.64 8.68
N VAL A 360 11.99 -6.59 7.96
CA VAL A 360 13.32 -6.52 8.57
C VAL A 360 13.45 -5.23 9.36
N GLU A 361 13.87 -5.35 10.64
CA GLU A 361 13.99 -4.25 11.59
C GLU A 361 14.88 -3.12 11.05
N LEU A 362 14.35 -1.90 10.97
CA LEU A 362 15.01 -0.76 10.34
C LEU A 362 16.23 -0.26 11.11
N SER A 363 16.28 -0.46 12.41
CA SER A 363 17.45 -0.11 13.25
C SER A 363 18.70 -0.88 12.86
N GLU A 364 18.53 -2.05 12.23
CA GLU A 364 19.59 -2.95 11.77
C GLU A 364 20.05 -2.66 10.33
N ILE A 365 19.44 -1.69 9.66
CA ILE A 365 19.74 -1.29 8.28
C ILE A 365 20.27 0.15 8.27
N ASP A 366 21.33 0.41 7.52
CA ASP A 366 21.79 1.76 7.25
C ASP A 366 20.91 2.40 6.15
N ASN A 367 20.15 3.42 6.50
CA ASN A 367 19.24 4.10 5.59
C ASN A 367 19.92 4.91 4.47
N LYS A 368 21.22 5.16 4.54
CA LYS A 368 21.98 5.87 3.50
C LYS A 368 22.44 4.94 2.38
N THR A 369 22.58 3.66 2.67
CA THR A 369 23.15 2.64 1.77
C THR A 369 22.27 1.41 1.62
N MET A 370 21.24 1.25 2.46
CA MET A 370 20.38 0.07 2.58
C MET A 370 21.17 -1.21 2.97
N LYS A 371 22.40 -1.04 3.47
CA LYS A 371 23.28 -2.12 3.91
C LYS A 371 22.89 -2.61 5.30
N SER A 372 22.98 -3.92 5.53
CA SER A 372 22.93 -4.50 6.86
C SER A 372 24.05 -3.93 7.76
N LYS A 373 23.71 -3.59 9.00
CA LYS A 373 24.66 -3.23 10.04
C LYS A 373 25.23 -4.45 10.77
N ILE A 374 24.62 -5.62 10.57
CA ILE A 374 24.94 -6.88 11.25
C ILE A 374 25.84 -7.75 10.37
N VAL A 375 25.49 -7.85 9.06
CA VAL A 375 26.17 -8.76 8.13
C VAL A 375 26.80 -7.97 6.99
N ASP A 376 28.12 -8.02 6.89
CA ASP A 376 28.84 -7.32 5.81
C ASP A 376 28.48 -7.92 4.44
N GLY A 377 28.32 -7.06 3.42
CA GLY A 377 27.94 -7.47 2.06
C GLY A 377 26.46 -7.82 1.87
N LEU A 378 25.61 -7.72 2.91
CA LEU A 378 24.17 -7.91 2.83
C LEU A 378 23.45 -6.57 2.69
N TYR A 379 22.44 -6.53 1.82
CA TYR A 379 21.58 -5.36 1.55
C TYR A 379 20.12 -5.76 1.51
N PHE A 380 19.22 -4.80 1.80
CA PHE A 380 17.78 -4.98 1.73
C PHE A 380 17.14 -3.87 0.88
N CYS A 381 16.11 -4.18 0.10
CA CYS A 381 15.32 -3.14 -0.59
C CYS A 381 13.88 -3.59 -0.84
N GLY A 382 13.00 -2.60 -0.94
CA GLY A 382 11.56 -2.79 -1.12
C GLY A 382 10.85 -3.25 0.15
N GLU A 383 9.70 -3.87 -0.02
CA GLU A 383 8.73 -4.22 1.02
C GLU A 383 9.20 -5.30 2.02
N VAL A 384 10.36 -5.91 1.81
CA VAL A 384 10.95 -6.84 2.78
C VAL A 384 11.43 -6.12 4.05
N THR A 385 11.66 -4.82 3.98
CA THR A 385 11.98 -3.96 5.12
C THR A 385 10.69 -3.54 5.85
N ASP A 386 10.77 -3.14 7.12
CA ASP A 386 9.61 -2.64 7.89
C ASP A 386 9.18 -1.23 7.41
N VAL A 387 8.83 -1.16 6.13
CA VAL A 387 8.38 0.06 5.44
C VAL A 387 7.16 -0.27 4.60
N ASP A 388 6.05 0.38 4.89
CA ASP A 388 4.87 0.34 4.04
C ASP A 388 4.20 1.70 3.89
N GLY A 389 3.83 2.01 2.68
CA GLY A 389 3.14 3.23 2.30
C GLY A 389 1.66 3.02 2.08
N LEU A 390 0.90 4.10 2.13
CA LEU A 390 -0.53 4.11 1.79
C LEU A 390 -0.75 3.82 0.29
N THR A 391 -2.02 3.75 -0.12
CA THR A 391 -2.37 3.69 -1.56
C THR A 391 -2.04 5.00 -2.24
N GLY A 392 -1.48 4.97 -3.46
CA GLY A 392 -1.16 6.18 -4.23
C GLY A 392 0.15 6.13 -5.01
N GLY A 393 0.83 4.98 -5.09
CA GLY A 393 2.14 4.84 -5.76
C GLY A 393 3.33 4.87 -4.80
N PHE A 394 3.09 5.05 -3.50
CA PHE A 394 4.12 5.18 -2.47
C PHE A 394 4.99 3.92 -2.35
N ASN A 395 4.38 2.73 -2.34
CA ASN A 395 5.10 1.46 -2.22
C ASN A 395 6.01 1.19 -3.43
N LEU A 396 5.56 1.50 -4.65
CA LEU A 396 6.42 1.41 -5.83
C LEU A 396 7.54 2.46 -5.78
N GLN A 397 7.25 3.70 -5.35
CA GLN A 397 8.31 4.70 -5.15
C GLN A 397 9.37 4.21 -4.15
N ASN A 398 8.97 3.58 -3.03
CA ASN A 398 9.91 2.97 -2.09
C ASN A 398 10.74 1.86 -2.76
N CYS A 399 10.14 1.04 -3.63
CA CYS A 399 10.88 0.03 -4.39
C CYS A 399 11.95 0.66 -5.30
N TRP A 400 11.59 1.72 -6.03
CA TRP A 400 12.53 2.42 -6.90
C TRP A 400 13.64 3.09 -6.09
N THR A 401 13.28 3.80 -5.04
CA THR A 401 14.23 4.53 -4.18
C THR A 401 15.19 3.59 -3.48
N SER A 402 14.69 2.59 -2.77
CA SER A 402 15.54 1.65 -2.03
C SER A 402 16.42 0.81 -2.97
N GLY A 403 15.88 0.38 -4.12
CA GLY A 403 16.64 -0.31 -5.16
C GLY A 403 17.74 0.58 -5.75
N TYR A 404 17.43 1.85 -6.04
CA TYR A 404 18.43 2.82 -6.50
C TYR A 404 19.56 3.00 -5.47
N ILE A 405 19.21 3.21 -4.19
CA ILE A 405 20.21 3.40 -3.13
C ILE A 405 21.12 2.17 -3.01
N VAL A 406 20.56 0.97 -3.04
CA VAL A 406 21.38 -0.26 -3.06
C VAL A 406 22.31 -0.25 -4.27
N GLY A 407 21.78 0.02 -5.47
CA GLY A 407 22.55 -0.03 -6.70
C GLY A 407 23.75 0.92 -6.73
N ILE A 408 23.61 2.14 -6.19
CA ILE A 408 24.75 3.10 -6.11
C ILE A 408 25.73 2.78 -4.97
N SER A 409 25.31 1.97 -3.97
CA SER A 409 26.11 1.65 -2.78
C SER A 409 26.99 0.40 -2.97
N ILE A 410 26.76 -0.39 -3.99
CA ILE A 410 27.52 -1.59 -4.37
C ILE A 410 28.70 -1.22 -5.26
#